data_c2f8fe74039076c08edc067c017599f6
#
_entry.id   c2f8fe74039076c08edc067c017599f6
#
_cell.length_a   1.000
_cell.length_b   1.000
_cell.length_c   1.000
_cell.angle_alpha   90.00
_cell.angle_beta   90.00
_cell.angle_gamma   90.00
#
_symmetry.space_group_name_H-M   'P 1'
#
loop_
_entity.id
_entity.type
_entity.pdbx_description
1 polymer ?
#
loop_
_entity_poly.entity_id
_entity_poly.type
_entity_poly.pdbx_seq_one_letter_code
_entity_poly.pdbx_strand_id
1 'polypeptide(L)'
;MGGERTLRAYARANDRRRRALNAFNACFDGFWLGMLDRDALDRLDEHFYGVGHDEMAGRAFSYRDDAHNRSGLQDWERAAIERHFPAGGRVIVTGAGGGREVLALLERGFDAVGYEPNAALVKAGAGLLDELGHPGRLRPCRRDAFPDSGERGDAVLVGWGSYMLIPGSERRVAFLRAARAAVPRGAPLLCSFFVRRPDARYFAILAGTANAVRRLRGRERVEVGDTLAENFVHRFTREEVQRELALGGFRMVEFERRPYGHAVAVAA
;
A
#
# COMPACT_ATOMS: atom_id res chain seq x y z
N MET A 1 13.45 -44.32 24.38
CA MET A 1 12.58 -43.40 25.18
C MET A 1 13.26 -42.08 25.56
N GLY A 2 14.58 -41.97 25.76
CA GLY A 2 15.27 -40.74 26.12
C GLY A 2 15.25 -39.66 25.04
N GLY A 3 15.51 -40.00 23.78
CA GLY A 3 15.61 -39.05 22.67
C GLY A 3 14.34 -38.25 22.36
N GLU A 4 13.16 -38.89 22.50
CA GLU A 4 11.87 -38.24 22.23
C GLU A 4 11.53 -37.16 23.29
N ARG A 5 11.88 -37.40 24.55
CA ARG A 5 11.73 -36.42 25.64
C ARG A 5 12.61 -35.23 25.44
N THR A 6 13.85 -35.45 25.00
CA THR A 6 14.82 -34.37 24.69
C THR A 6 14.33 -33.54 23.52
N LEU A 7 13.85 -34.14 22.44
CA LEU A 7 13.29 -33.41 21.28
C LEU A 7 12.06 -32.58 21.68
N ARG A 8 11.15 -33.10 22.48
CA ARG A 8 9.98 -32.35 22.98
C ARG A 8 10.39 -31.19 23.91
N ALA A 9 11.42 -31.40 24.75
CA ALA A 9 11.97 -30.31 25.58
C ALA A 9 12.60 -29.22 24.76
N TYR A 10 13.42 -29.57 23.76
CA TYR A 10 14.01 -28.63 22.80
C TYR A 10 12.94 -27.83 22.03
N ALA A 11 11.95 -28.52 21.48
CA ALA A 11 10.87 -27.87 20.72
C ALA A 11 10.12 -26.83 21.58
N ARG A 12 9.80 -27.17 22.83
CA ARG A 12 9.17 -26.24 23.79
C ARG A 12 10.07 -25.07 24.15
N ALA A 13 11.34 -25.30 24.39
CA ALA A 13 12.31 -24.25 24.70
C ALA A 13 12.50 -23.30 23.52
N ASN A 14 12.61 -23.86 22.30
CA ASN A 14 12.73 -23.06 21.06
C ASN A 14 11.47 -22.23 20.78
N ASP A 15 10.27 -22.80 20.99
CA ASP A 15 9.01 -22.06 20.84
C ASP A 15 8.89 -20.90 21.84
N ARG A 16 9.25 -21.13 23.11
CA ARG A 16 9.31 -20.05 24.11
C ARG A 16 10.29 -18.94 23.71
N ARG A 17 11.49 -19.32 23.25
CA ARG A 17 12.51 -18.37 22.78
C ARG A 17 11.96 -17.54 21.60
N ARG A 18 11.34 -18.19 20.61
CA ARG A 18 10.75 -17.48 19.46
C ARG A 18 9.65 -16.51 19.89
N ARG A 19 8.78 -16.90 20.81
CA ARG A 19 7.72 -16.01 21.33
C ARG A 19 8.32 -14.81 22.08
N ALA A 20 9.36 -15.01 22.90
CA ALA A 20 10.03 -13.94 23.62
C ALA A 20 10.71 -12.96 22.66
N LEU A 21 11.44 -13.47 21.65
CA LEU A 21 12.05 -12.63 20.61
C LEU A 21 11.01 -11.84 19.81
N ASN A 22 9.91 -12.48 19.41
CA ASN A 22 8.84 -11.79 18.71
C ASN A 22 8.18 -10.69 19.56
N ALA A 23 7.99 -10.93 20.86
CA ALA A 23 7.45 -9.92 21.76
C ALA A 23 8.43 -8.76 21.95
N PHE A 24 9.73 -9.05 22.12
CA PHE A 24 10.77 -8.04 22.20
C PHE A 24 10.82 -7.17 20.93
N ASN A 25 10.87 -7.79 19.75
CA ASN A 25 10.86 -7.06 18.48
C ASN A 25 9.59 -6.21 18.34
N ALA A 26 8.42 -6.73 18.70
CA ALA A 26 7.18 -5.97 18.66
C ALA A 26 7.20 -4.75 19.60
N CYS A 27 7.81 -4.87 20.80
CA CYS A 27 7.99 -3.73 21.70
C CYS A 27 8.99 -2.71 21.13
N PHE A 28 10.09 -3.18 20.54
CA PHE A 28 11.09 -2.31 19.93
C PHE A 28 10.50 -1.53 18.75
N ASP A 29 9.85 -2.21 17.82
CA ASP A 29 9.20 -1.58 16.66
C ASP A 29 8.06 -0.64 17.09
N GLY A 30 7.28 -1.06 18.10
CA GLY A 30 6.23 -0.23 18.68
C GLY A 30 6.76 1.04 19.36
N PHE A 31 7.89 0.95 20.03
CA PHE A 31 8.56 2.13 20.62
C PHE A 31 8.91 3.15 19.52
N TRP A 32 9.58 2.72 18.45
CA TRP A 32 9.94 3.62 17.35
C TRP A 32 8.75 4.18 16.62
N LEU A 33 7.74 3.36 16.33
CA LEU A 33 6.48 3.83 15.72
C LEU A 33 5.75 4.84 16.63
N GLY A 34 5.86 4.68 17.95
CA GLY A 34 5.36 5.63 18.94
C GLY A 34 6.13 6.94 18.97
N MET A 35 7.44 6.88 18.74
CA MET A 35 8.36 8.03 18.75
C MET A 35 8.28 8.90 17.51
N LEU A 36 7.93 8.34 16.35
CA LEU A 36 7.81 9.07 15.10
C LEU A 36 6.45 9.78 15.01
N ASP A 37 6.46 11.08 14.70
CA ASP A 37 5.26 11.84 14.37
C ASP A 37 4.91 11.68 12.88
N ARG A 38 3.83 12.32 12.48
CA ARG A 38 3.35 12.26 11.11
C ARG A 38 4.39 12.77 10.12
N ASP A 39 4.97 13.93 10.39
CA ASP A 39 5.95 14.55 9.51
C ASP A 39 7.21 13.68 9.37
N ALA A 40 7.62 12.99 10.43
CA ALA A 40 8.75 12.06 10.39
C ALA A 40 8.43 10.80 9.55
N LEU A 41 7.21 10.27 9.64
CA LEU A 41 6.75 9.15 8.81
C LEU A 41 6.67 9.56 7.33
N ASP A 42 6.17 10.75 7.03
CA ASP A 42 6.09 11.29 5.67
C ASP A 42 7.47 11.49 5.05
N ARG A 43 8.43 12.04 5.82
CA ARG A 43 9.84 12.16 5.37
C ARG A 43 10.51 10.82 5.16
N LEU A 44 10.23 9.84 6.03
CA LEU A 44 10.77 8.48 5.89
C LEU A 44 10.27 7.83 4.59
N ASP A 45 8.99 7.97 4.31
CA ASP A 45 8.35 7.46 3.10
C ASP A 45 8.86 8.18 1.84
N GLU A 46 8.97 9.51 1.90
CA GLU A 46 9.52 10.31 0.81
C GLU A 46 10.97 9.95 0.50
N HIS A 47 11.80 9.79 1.53
CA HIS A 47 13.17 9.31 1.36
C HIS A 47 13.21 7.92 0.73
N PHE A 48 12.43 6.98 1.29
CA PHE A 48 12.40 5.59 0.85
C PHE A 48 12.05 5.42 -0.63
N TYR A 49 11.05 6.15 -1.13
CA TYR A 49 10.61 6.08 -2.52
C TYR A 49 11.38 7.05 -3.44
N GLY A 50 11.93 8.11 -2.90
CA GLY A 50 12.61 9.15 -3.66
C GLY A 50 14.09 8.87 -3.98
N VAL A 51 14.74 7.88 -3.32
CA VAL A 51 16.15 7.57 -3.55
C VAL A 51 16.37 6.82 -4.87
N GLY A 52 17.52 7.05 -5.48
CA GLY A 52 17.94 6.37 -6.71
C GLY A 52 18.42 4.93 -6.47
N HIS A 53 18.65 4.22 -7.57
CA HIS A 53 19.11 2.82 -7.52
C HIS A 53 20.43 2.64 -6.74
N ASP A 54 21.40 3.53 -6.96
CA ASP A 54 22.73 3.46 -6.32
C ASP A 54 22.68 3.72 -4.81
N GLU A 55 21.62 4.40 -4.32
CA GLU A 55 21.42 4.70 -2.91
C GLU A 55 20.64 3.60 -2.17
N MET A 56 20.05 2.67 -2.92
CA MET A 56 19.21 1.59 -2.40
C MET A 56 19.95 0.25 -2.39
N ALA A 57 21.10 0.20 -1.70
CA ALA A 57 21.89 -1.03 -1.60
C ALA A 57 21.02 -2.22 -1.14
N GLY A 58 21.02 -3.29 -1.98
CA GLY A 58 20.25 -4.50 -1.71
C GLY A 58 18.85 -4.56 -2.32
N ARG A 59 18.36 -3.53 -2.99
CA ARG A 59 17.12 -3.58 -3.78
C ARG A 59 17.39 -4.02 -5.23
N ALA A 60 16.44 -4.77 -5.79
CA ALA A 60 16.51 -5.21 -7.19
C ALA A 60 16.23 -4.07 -8.19
N PHE A 61 15.56 -2.99 -7.77
CA PHE A 61 15.17 -1.85 -8.60
C PHE A 61 14.91 -0.59 -7.75
N SER A 62 14.90 0.57 -8.39
CA SER A 62 14.35 1.83 -7.87
C SER A 62 13.05 2.17 -8.61
N TYR A 63 12.09 2.78 -7.91
CA TYR A 63 10.86 3.29 -8.53
C TYR A 63 11.11 4.47 -9.49
N ARG A 64 12.34 5.01 -9.53
CA ARG A 64 12.80 6.01 -10.50
C ARG A 64 13.40 5.39 -11.77
N ASP A 65 13.67 4.09 -11.76
CA ASP A 65 14.34 3.41 -12.87
C ASP A 65 13.38 3.19 -14.04
N ASP A 66 13.80 3.58 -15.23
CA ASP A 66 13.04 3.36 -16.47
C ASP A 66 12.77 1.89 -16.72
N ALA A 67 13.75 1.02 -16.44
CA ALA A 67 13.58 -0.43 -16.59
C ALA A 67 12.44 -0.97 -15.71
N HIS A 68 12.33 -0.49 -14.46
CA HIS A 68 11.20 -0.82 -13.59
C HIS A 68 9.88 -0.27 -14.14
N ASN A 69 9.85 1.00 -14.54
CA ASN A 69 8.65 1.66 -15.02
C ASN A 69 8.16 1.14 -16.37
N ARG A 70 9.05 0.53 -17.19
CA ARG A 70 8.71 -0.19 -18.42
C ARG A 70 8.38 -1.66 -18.22
N SER A 71 8.47 -2.21 -17.01
CA SER A 71 8.27 -3.65 -16.76
C SER A 71 6.83 -4.14 -16.93
N GLY A 72 5.87 -3.22 -17.06
CA GLY A 72 4.45 -3.54 -17.27
C GLY A 72 3.71 -3.91 -15.98
N LEU A 73 2.48 -4.42 -16.14
CA LEU A 73 1.65 -4.91 -15.04
C LEU A 73 2.18 -6.24 -14.50
N GLN A 74 2.12 -6.42 -13.19
CA GLN A 74 2.29 -7.74 -12.58
C GLN A 74 1.18 -8.69 -13.07
N ASP A 75 1.42 -10.00 -13.07
CA ASP A 75 0.44 -10.99 -13.57
C ASP A 75 -0.91 -10.91 -12.87
N TRP A 76 -0.91 -10.69 -11.56
CA TRP A 76 -2.13 -10.55 -10.78
C TRP A 76 -2.88 -9.23 -11.07
N GLU A 77 -2.15 -8.11 -11.31
CA GLU A 77 -2.72 -6.82 -11.72
C GLU A 77 -3.40 -6.97 -13.08
N ARG A 78 -2.67 -7.55 -14.03
CA ARG A 78 -3.20 -7.81 -15.38
C ARG A 78 -4.46 -8.65 -15.33
N ALA A 79 -4.46 -9.77 -14.61
CA ALA A 79 -5.62 -10.65 -14.50
C ALA A 79 -6.84 -9.97 -13.87
N ALA A 80 -6.64 -9.14 -12.84
CA ALA A 80 -7.71 -8.38 -12.21
C ALA A 80 -8.27 -7.29 -13.14
N ILE A 81 -7.39 -6.56 -13.85
CA ILE A 81 -7.78 -5.50 -14.79
C ILE A 81 -8.54 -6.10 -15.97
N GLU A 82 -8.03 -7.16 -16.61
CA GLU A 82 -8.69 -7.83 -17.75
C GLU A 82 -10.08 -8.38 -17.38
N ARG A 83 -10.27 -8.81 -16.14
CA ARG A 83 -11.55 -9.35 -15.66
C ARG A 83 -12.58 -8.29 -15.31
N HIS A 84 -12.15 -7.16 -14.77
CA HIS A 84 -13.05 -6.23 -14.11
C HIS A 84 -13.11 -4.83 -14.72
N PHE A 85 -12.05 -4.36 -15.39
CA PHE A 85 -12.02 -3.00 -15.91
C PHE A 85 -12.66 -2.92 -17.30
N PRO A 86 -13.42 -1.85 -17.59
CA PRO A 86 -13.99 -1.66 -18.92
C PRO A 86 -12.88 -1.41 -19.95
N ALA A 87 -12.87 -2.19 -21.04
CA ALA A 87 -11.88 -2.05 -22.10
C ALA A 87 -11.84 -0.63 -22.68
N GLY A 88 -10.66 -0.03 -22.80
CA GLY A 88 -10.49 1.34 -23.31
C GLY A 88 -11.01 2.45 -22.37
N GLY A 89 -11.53 2.09 -21.20
CA GLY A 89 -12.06 3.04 -20.24
C GLY A 89 -10.99 3.97 -19.64
N ARG A 90 -11.47 5.07 -19.06
CA ARG A 90 -10.59 6.00 -18.34
C ARG A 90 -10.24 5.48 -16.96
N VAL A 91 -8.94 5.32 -16.68
CA VAL A 91 -8.42 4.81 -15.41
C VAL A 91 -7.68 5.89 -14.64
N ILE A 92 -8.14 6.18 -13.41
CA ILE A 92 -7.43 7.04 -12.47
C ILE A 92 -6.50 6.14 -11.65
N VAL A 93 -5.19 6.34 -11.78
CA VAL A 93 -4.16 5.63 -11.02
C VAL A 93 -3.67 6.53 -9.90
N THR A 94 -3.80 6.11 -8.65
CA THR A 94 -3.31 6.87 -7.47
C THR A 94 -2.13 6.15 -6.82
N GLY A 95 -1.16 6.91 -6.28
CA GLY A 95 0.10 6.32 -5.82
C GLY A 95 0.84 5.66 -6.98
N ALA A 96 0.90 6.39 -8.10
CA ALA A 96 1.35 5.86 -9.39
C ALA A 96 2.89 5.65 -9.48
N GLY A 97 3.64 6.04 -8.43
CA GLY A 97 5.09 5.91 -8.42
C GLY A 97 5.76 6.60 -9.61
N GLY A 98 6.68 5.92 -10.27
CA GLY A 98 7.30 6.37 -11.51
C GLY A 98 6.46 6.11 -12.77
N GLY A 99 5.18 5.75 -12.64
CA GLY A 99 4.24 5.62 -13.76
C GLY A 99 4.16 4.23 -14.40
N ARG A 100 4.67 3.17 -13.76
CA ARG A 100 4.67 1.80 -14.29
C ARG A 100 3.27 1.34 -14.74
N GLU A 101 2.29 1.46 -13.85
CA GLU A 101 0.91 1.06 -14.16
C GLU A 101 0.27 1.98 -15.18
N VAL A 102 0.59 3.28 -15.14
CA VAL A 102 0.06 4.26 -16.11
C VAL A 102 0.51 3.91 -17.52
N LEU A 103 1.84 3.72 -17.72
CA LEU A 103 2.39 3.32 -19.01
C LEU A 103 1.78 2.02 -19.50
N ALA A 104 1.75 1.01 -18.65
CA ALA A 104 1.23 -0.31 -18.99
C ALA A 104 -0.25 -0.31 -19.37
N LEU A 105 -1.06 0.58 -18.79
CA LEU A 105 -2.46 0.79 -19.17
C LEU A 105 -2.61 1.53 -20.49
N LEU A 106 -1.82 2.59 -20.72
CA LEU A 106 -1.79 3.34 -21.98
C LEU A 106 -1.44 2.43 -23.17
N GLU A 107 -0.41 1.59 -23.02
CA GLU A 107 0.01 0.58 -24.02
C GLU A 107 -1.09 -0.47 -24.33
N ARG A 108 -2.03 -0.67 -23.40
CA ARG A 108 -3.20 -1.56 -23.58
C ARG A 108 -4.44 -0.85 -24.06
N GLY A 109 -4.32 0.43 -24.43
CA GLY A 109 -5.44 1.20 -25.01
C GLY A 109 -6.41 1.80 -23.98
N PHE A 110 -6.06 1.83 -22.69
CA PHE A 110 -6.82 2.58 -21.70
C PHE A 110 -6.47 4.07 -21.76
N ASP A 111 -7.40 4.95 -21.38
CA ASP A 111 -7.11 6.37 -21.11
C ASP A 111 -6.65 6.51 -19.65
N ALA A 112 -5.37 6.27 -19.38
CA ALA A 112 -4.84 6.29 -18.02
C ALA A 112 -4.22 7.65 -17.64
N VAL A 113 -4.45 8.10 -16.39
CA VAL A 113 -3.80 9.23 -15.77
C VAL A 113 -3.33 8.85 -14.36
N GLY A 114 -2.08 9.14 -14.04
CA GLY A 114 -1.46 8.83 -12.75
C GLY A 114 -1.33 10.05 -11.84
N TYR A 115 -1.45 9.80 -10.53
CA TYR A 115 -1.25 10.79 -9.48
C TYR A 115 -0.30 10.22 -8.42
N GLU A 116 0.74 10.98 -8.09
CA GLU A 116 1.81 10.55 -7.19
C GLU A 116 2.19 11.71 -6.24
N PRO A 117 2.25 11.48 -4.91
CA PRO A 117 2.66 12.52 -3.96
C PRO A 117 4.17 12.78 -3.91
N ASN A 118 5.01 11.81 -4.30
CA ASN A 118 6.47 11.96 -4.26
C ASN A 118 6.98 12.72 -5.48
N ALA A 119 7.49 13.95 -5.26
CA ALA A 119 7.93 14.83 -6.33
C ALA A 119 9.09 14.27 -7.18
N ALA A 120 9.97 13.45 -6.57
CA ALA A 120 11.08 12.82 -7.29
C ALA A 120 10.58 11.74 -8.26
N LEU A 121 9.58 10.96 -7.84
CA LEU A 121 8.93 9.96 -8.69
C LEU A 121 8.12 10.61 -9.81
N VAL A 122 7.35 11.66 -9.51
CA VAL A 122 6.63 12.43 -10.53
C VAL A 122 7.59 12.95 -11.59
N LYS A 123 8.71 13.56 -11.18
CA LYS A 123 9.69 14.10 -12.11
C LYS A 123 10.29 13.04 -13.03
N ALA A 124 10.71 11.90 -12.46
CA ALA A 124 11.28 10.79 -13.24
C ALA A 124 10.24 10.18 -14.18
N GLY A 125 9.07 9.83 -13.66
CA GLY A 125 8.04 9.15 -14.45
C GLY A 125 7.37 10.05 -15.50
N ALA A 126 7.17 11.34 -15.23
CA ALA A 126 6.65 12.26 -16.23
C ALA A 126 7.64 12.41 -17.39
N GLY A 127 8.95 12.53 -17.11
CA GLY A 127 9.98 12.56 -18.16
C GLY A 127 9.93 11.32 -19.05
N LEU A 128 9.87 10.13 -18.45
CA LEU A 128 9.75 8.87 -19.19
C LEU A 128 8.47 8.83 -20.05
N LEU A 129 7.32 9.22 -19.49
CA LEU A 129 6.05 9.22 -20.23
C LEU A 129 6.04 10.24 -21.37
N ASP A 130 6.64 11.42 -21.17
CA ASP A 130 6.78 12.45 -22.21
C ASP A 130 7.63 11.95 -23.37
N GLU A 131 8.77 11.29 -23.10
CA GLU A 131 9.64 10.65 -24.11
C GLU A 131 8.92 9.56 -24.91
N LEU A 132 7.96 8.87 -24.28
CA LEU A 132 7.16 7.81 -24.91
C LEU A 132 5.90 8.35 -25.63
N GLY A 133 5.72 9.66 -25.72
CA GLY A 133 4.59 10.26 -26.41
C GLY A 133 3.30 10.37 -25.58
N HIS A 134 3.41 10.28 -24.24
CA HIS A 134 2.30 10.37 -23.30
C HIS A 134 2.43 11.57 -22.35
N PRO A 135 2.54 12.82 -22.85
CA PRO A 135 2.77 13.98 -22.01
C PRO A 135 1.60 14.24 -21.05
N GLY A 136 1.95 14.69 -19.82
CA GLY A 136 0.98 15.10 -18.81
C GLY A 136 0.17 13.97 -18.19
N ARG A 137 0.56 12.69 -18.40
CA ARG A 137 -0.13 11.53 -17.88
C ARG A 137 0.28 11.16 -16.44
N LEU A 138 1.31 11.76 -15.87
CA LEU A 138 1.67 11.64 -14.46
C LEU A 138 1.72 13.02 -13.81
N ARG A 139 1.00 13.19 -12.69
CA ARG A 139 0.78 14.48 -12.05
C ARG A 139 1.00 14.41 -10.55
N PRO A 140 1.45 15.51 -9.91
CA PRO A 140 1.54 15.56 -8.46
C PRO A 140 0.16 15.58 -7.81
N CYS A 141 0.06 15.00 -6.61
CA CYS A 141 -1.12 15.08 -5.76
C CYS A 141 -0.73 15.24 -4.28
N ARG A 142 -1.73 15.46 -3.42
CA ARG A 142 -1.53 15.46 -1.98
C ARG A 142 -1.37 14.02 -1.46
N ARG A 143 -0.49 13.83 -0.50
CA ARG A 143 -0.33 12.56 0.21
C ARG A 143 -1.63 12.18 0.95
N ASP A 144 -1.94 10.88 1.01
CA ASP A 144 -3.07 10.27 1.70
C ASP A 144 -4.47 10.77 1.29
N ALA A 145 -4.56 11.47 0.17
CA ALA A 145 -5.81 11.96 -0.38
C ALA A 145 -6.00 11.45 -1.81
N PHE A 146 -7.26 11.19 -2.18
CA PHE A 146 -7.60 11.01 -3.58
C PHE A 146 -7.44 12.36 -4.31
N PRO A 147 -6.96 12.37 -5.58
CA PRO A 147 -6.72 13.61 -6.31
C PRO A 147 -7.98 14.47 -6.44
N ASP A 148 -7.86 15.75 -6.09
CA ASP A 148 -8.91 16.76 -6.26
C ASP A 148 -8.71 17.47 -7.61
N SER A 149 -8.79 16.71 -8.70
CA SER A 149 -8.60 17.21 -10.06
C SER A 149 -9.91 17.54 -10.78
N GLY A 150 -11.05 17.20 -10.18
CA GLY A 150 -12.35 17.24 -10.85
C GLY A 150 -12.52 16.20 -11.97
N GLU A 151 -11.52 15.39 -12.22
CA GLU A 151 -11.57 14.34 -13.23
C GLU A 151 -12.45 13.18 -12.80
N ARG A 152 -13.14 12.60 -13.79
CA ARG A 152 -13.92 11.37 -13.62
C ARG A 152 -13.26 10.23 -14.37
N GLY A 153 -13.35 9.03 -13.82
CA GLY A 153 -12.85 7.80 -14.44
C GLY A 153 -13.92 6.73 -14.52
N ASP A 154 -13.67 5.72 -15.33
CA ASP A 154 -14.48 4.51 -15.42
C ASP A 154 -13.97 3.43 -14.47
N ALA A 155 -12.75 3.59 -13.97
CA ALA A 155 -12.11 2.71 -13.00
C ALA A 155 -11.07 3.46 -12.14
N VAL A 156 -10.75 2.91 -10.96
CA VAL A 156 -9.65 3.36 -10.10
C VAL A 156 -8.66 2.24 -9.89
N LEU A 157 -7.38 2.52 -10.09
CA LEU A 157 -6.27 1.67 -9.69
C LEU A 157 -5.48 2.37 -8.59
N VAL A 158 -5.43 1.79 -7.41
CA VAL A 158 -4.50 2.22 -6.36
C VAL A 158 -3.20 1.46 -6.59
N GLY A 159 -2.16 2.17 -6.98
CA GLY A 159 -0.87 1.62 -7.40
C GLY A 159 -0.28 0.66 -6.38
N TRP A 160 0.62 -0.18 -6.83
CA TRP A 160 1.10 -1.33 -6.07
C TRP A 160 1.54 -0.98 -4.64
N GLY A 161 0.78 -1.50 -3.66
CA GLY A 161 1.04 -1.29 -2.24
C GLY A 161 0.68 0.09 -1.69
N SER A 162 0.25 1.05 -2.50
CA SER A 162 0.02 2.43 -2.05
C SER A 162 -1.12 2.55 -1.02
N TYR A 163 -2.13 1.70 -1.07
CA TYR A 163 -3.23 1.72 -0.10
C TYR A 163 -2.77 1.49 1.34
N MET A 164 -1.77 0.62 1.54
CA MET A 164 -1.24 0.30 2.86
C MET A 164 -0.34 1.39 3.46
N LEU A 165 0.03 2.40 2.68
CA LEU A 165 0.86 3.52 3.13
C LEU A 165 0.03 4.64 3.76
N ILE A 166 -1.30 4.64 3.59
CA ILE A 166 -2.20 5.63 4.18
C ILE A 166 -2.46 5.26 5.66
N PRO A 167 -1.97 6.05 6.64
CA PRO A 167 -2.15 5.72 8.05
C PRO A 167 -3.52 6.13 8.56
N GLY A 168 -4.12 5.23 9.33
CA GLY A 168 -5.42 5.44 9.96
C GLY A 168 -6.61 5.15 9.06
N SER A 169 -7.54 4.31 9.54
CA SER A 169 -8.70 3.86 8.77
C SER A 169 -9.63 5.01 8.37
N GLU A 170 -9.71 6.07 9.16
CA GLU A 170 -10.50 7.24 8.81
C GLU A 170 -10.00 7.94 7.54
N ARG A 171 -8.66 8.08 7.37
CA ARG A 171 -8.05 8.65 6.15
C ARG A 171 -8.25 7.73 4.96
N ARG A 172 -8.07 6.41 5.14
CA ARG A 172 -8.32 5.41 4.08
C ARG A 172 -9.78 5.42 3.62
N VAL A 173 -10.72 5.51 4.55
CA VAL A 173 -12.15 5.63 4.22
C VAL A 173 -12.47 6.96 3.53
N ALA A 174 -11.87 8.08 3.96
CA ALA A 174 -12.03 9.38 3.29
C ALA A 174 -11.48 9.34 1.85
N PHE A 175 -10.30 8.72 1.65
CA PHE A 175 -9.73 8.46 0.34
C PHE A 175 -10.69 7.65 -0.55
N LEU A 176 -11.24 6.55 -0.04
CA LEU A 176 -12.20 5.72 -0.77
C LEU A 176 -13.49 6.46 -1.11
N ARG A 177 -14.02 7.30 -0.22
CA ARG A 177 -15.21 8.13 -0.50
C ARG A 177 -14.95 9.13 -1.63
N ALA A 178 -13.78 9.75 -1.65
CA ALA A 178 -13.38 10.65 -2.73
C ALA A 178 -13.21 9.88 -4.06
N ALA A 179 -12.58 8.70 -4.03
CA ALA A 179 -12.49 7.80 -5.18
C ALA A 179 -13.90 7.41 -5.69
N ARG A 180 -14.82 7.09 -4.76
CA ARG A 180 -16.23 6.75 -5.12
C ARG A 180 -16.94 7.91 -5.81
N ALA A 181 -16.70 9.14 -5.39
CA ALA A 181 -17.29 10.32 -6.02
C ALA A 181 -16.76 10.59 -7.43
N ALA A 182 -15.57 10.10 -7.77
CA ALA A 182 -14.92 10.29 -9.06
C ALA A 182 -15.32 9.27 -10.12
N VAL A 183 -16.09 8.23 -9.76
CA VAL A 183 -16.46 7.14 -10.70
C VAL A 183 -17.96 6.89 -10.71
N PRO A 184 -18.53 6.35 -11.80
CA PRO A 184 -19.95 5.97 -11.86
C PRO A 184 -20.24 4.74 -10.98
N ARG A 185 -21.51 4.49 -10.72
CA ARG A 185 -21.96 3.27 -10.06
C ARG A 185 -21.53 2.04 -10.87
N GLY A 186 -21.07 1.00 -10.19
CA GLY A 186 -20.58 -0.23 -10.81
C GLY A 186 -19.11 -0.16 -11.26
N ALA A 187 -18.48 1.01 -11.23
CA ALA A 187 -17.07 1.15 -11.61
C ALA A 187 -16.14 0.34 -10.67
N PRO A 188 -15.13 -0.35 -11.21
CA PRO A 188 -14.19 -1.12 -10.43
C PRO A 188 -13.13 -0.24 -9.77
N LEU A 189 -12.70 -0.69 -8.58
CA LEU A 189 -11.51 -0.23 -7.88
C LEU A 189 -10.63 -1.44 -7.57
N LEU A 190 -9.36 -1.39 -7.96
CA LEU A 190 -8.33 -2.37 -7.59
C LEU A 190 -7.36 -1.72 -6.60
N CYS A 191 -7.10 -2.38 -5.46
CA CYS A 191 -6.06 -1.97 -4.52
C CYS A 191 -5.27 -3.18 -4.02
N SER A 192 -4.01 -2.96 -3.65
CA SER A 192 -3.13 -3.99 -3.12
C SER A 192 -2.48 -3.59 -1.80
N PHE A 193 -2.09 -4.61 -1.00
CA PHE A 193 -1.64 -4.41 0.36
C PHE A 193 -0.95 -5.67 0.92
N PHE A 194 -0.23 -5.52 2.02
CA PHE A 194 0.24 -6.67 2.78
C PHE A 194 -0.86 -7.24 3.66
N VAL A 195 -1.01 -8.57 3.60
CA VAL A 195 -2.00 -9.30 4.41
C VAL A 195 -1.38 -9.74 5.73
N ARG A 196 -2.09 -9.54 6.85
CA ARG A 196 -1.77 -10.12 8.15
C ARG A 196 -2.80 -11.15 8.58
N ARG A 197 -2.39 -12.03 9.49
CA ARG A 197 -3.32 -12.95 10.14
C ARG A 197 -4.03 -12.23 11.30
N PRO A 198 -5.34 -12.44 11.51
CA PRO A 198 -6.08 -11.78 12.58
C PRO A 198 -5.51 -12.06 13.98
N ASP A 199 -4.96 -13.26 14.19
CA ASP A 199 -4.40 -13.76 15.46
C ASP A 199 -2.92 -13.41 15.69
N ALA A 200 -2.34 -12.56 14.86
CA ALA A 200 -0.94 -12.19 14.96
C ALA A 200 -0.68 -11.26 16.18
N ARG A 201 -0.35 -11.86 17.32
CA ARG A 201 -0.06 -11.16 18.59
C ARG A 201 1.03 -10.10 18.47
N TYR A 202 1.97 -10.27 17.55
CA TYR A 202 3.01 -9.29 17.26
C TYR A 202 2.44 -7.88 17.05
N PHE A 203 1.44 -7.73 16.17
CA PHE A 203 0.84 -6.42 15.86
C PHE A 203 0.05 -5.82 17.04
N ALA A 204 -0.58 -6.66 17.86
CA ALA A 204 -1.26 -6.21 19.08
C ALA A 204 -0.27 -5.64 20.12
N ILE A 205 0.86 -6.32 20.33
CA ILE A 205 1.92 -5.86 21.24
C ILE A 205 2.55 -4.57 20.70
N LEU A 206 2.89 -4.54 19.40
CA LEU A 206 3.45 -3.37 18.73
C LEU A 206 2.54 -2.15 18.90
N ALA A 207 1.26 -2.27 18.52
CA ALA A 207 0.29 -1.19 18.64
C ALA A 207 0.07 -0.75 20.10
N GLY A 208 0.06 -1.70 21.05
CA GLY A 208 -0.04 -1.40 22.48
C GLY A 208 1.14 -0.57 22.97
N THR A 209 2.38 -0.96 22.63
CA THR A 209 3.60 -0.23 22.97
C THR A 209 3.62 1.14 22.31
N ALA A 210 3.35 1.22 21.02
CA ALA A 210 3.31 2.47 20.28
C ALA A 210 2.29 3.45 20.89
N ASN A 211 1.09 2.96 21.21
CA ASN A 211 0.02 3.78 21.79
C ASN A 211 0.33 4.26 23.21
N ALA A 212 1.07 3.48 24.00
CA ALA A 212 1.57 3.94 25.30
C ALA A 212 2.52 5.15 25.14
N VAL A 213 3.48 5.06 24.21
CA VAL A 213 4.41 6.16 23.90
C VAL A 213 3.65 7.37 23.34
N ARG A 214 2.75 7.17 22.37
CA ARG A 214 1.97 8.24 21.73
C ARG A 214 1.06 8.98 22.72
N ARG A 215 0.45 8.25 23.66
CA ARG A 215 -0.37 8.86 24.72
C ARG A 215 0.45 9.83 25.56
N LEU A 216 1.69 9.46 25.94
CA LEU A 216 2.59 10.35 26.70
C LEU A 216 3.02 11.59 25.91
N ARG A 217 2.93 11.53 24.59
CA ARG A 217 3.31 12.61 23.67
C ARG A 217 2.12 13.37 23.05
N GLY A 218 0.89 13.08 23.48
CA GLY A 218 -0.33 13.73 22.97
C GLY A 218 -0.58 13.50 21.48
N ARG A 219 -0.19 12.31 20.94
CA ARG A 219 -0.30 12.00 19.52
C ARG A 219 -1.48 11.08 19.20
N GLU A 220 -1.92 11.09 17.94
CA GLU A 220 -2.92 10.15 17.42
C GLU A 220 -2.50 8.68 17.64
N ARG A 221 -3.48 7.82 17.88
CA ARG A 221 -3.22 6.38 18.07
C ARG A 221 -2.86 5.71 16.75
N VAL A 222 -2.05 4.67 16.84
CA VAL A 222 -1.82 3.71 15.74
C VAL A 222 -2.79 2.54 15.85
N GLU A 223 -3.02 1.88 14.73
CA GLU A 223 -3.93 0.74 14.60
C GLU A 223 -3.19 -0.59 14.71
N VAL A 224 -3.91 -1.66 15.01
CA VAL A 224 -3.36 -3.02 14.95
C VAL A 224 -3.15 -3.37 13.49
N GLY A 225 -1.92 -3.54 13.08
CA GLY A 225 -1.52 -3.73 11.68
C GLY A 225 -0.51 -2.71 11.21
N ASP A 226 -0.47 -1.54 11.88
CA ASP A 226 0.56 -0.54 11.63
C ASP A 226 1.93 -1.06 12.06
N THR A 227 2.93 -0.83 11.22
CA THR A 227 4.32 -1.23 11.49
C THR A 227 5.29 -0.34 10.73
N LEU A 228 6.52 -0.31 11.20
CA LEU A 228 7.66 0.19 10.46
C LEU A 228 8.38 -1.01 9.84
N ALA A 229 8.49 -1.01 8.52
CA ALA A 229 9.46 -1.80 7.80
C ALA A 229 10.62 -0.85 7.45
N GLU A 230 10.90 -0.63 6.19
CA GLU A 230 11.80 0.47 5.78
C GLU A 230 11.06 1.82 5.79
N ASN A 231 9.73 1.80 5.66
CA ASN A 231 8.81 2.92 5.82
C ASN A 231 7.56 2.48 6.61
N PHE A 232 6.58 3.38 6.75
CA PHE A 232 5.30 3.03 7.36
C PHE A 232 4.49 2.13 6.43
N VAL A 233 3.92 1.05 7.00
CA VAL A 233 2.92 0.22 6.31
C VAL A 233 1.85 -0.26 7.28
N HIS A 234 0.59 -0.28 6.82
CA HIS A 234 -0.50 -0.99 7.49
C HIS A 234 -0.71 -2.36 6.84
N ARG A 235 -0.70 -3.42 7.64
CA ARG A 235 -0.98 -4.79 7.17
C ARG A 235 -2.42 -5.14 7.49
N PHE A 236 -3.16 -5.56 6.48
CA PHE A 236 -4.61 -5.75 6.55
C PHE A 236 -5.04 -7.18 6.86
N THR A 237 -6.17 -7.33 7.55
CA THR A 237 -7.00 -8.54 7.43
C THR A 237 -8.03 -8.34 6.32
N ARG A 238 -8.65 -9.45 5.88
CA ARG A 238 -9.75 -9.40 4.89
C ARG A 238 -10.91 -8.54 5.40
N GLU A 239 -11.27 -8.71 6.67
CA GLU A 239 -12.40 -8.06 7.31
C GLU A 239 -12.19 -6.53 7.40
N GLU A 240 -10.95 -6.08 7.62
CA GLU A 240 -10.60 -4.65 7.61
C GLU A 240 -10.77 -4.05 6.23
N VAL A 241 -10.21 -4.69 5.19
CA VAL A 241 -10.36 -4.23 3.80
C VAL A 241 -11.84 -4.17 3.41
N GLN A 242 -12.59 -5.23 3.70
CA GLN A 242 -14.02 -5.29 3.37
C GLN A 242 -14.81 -4.18 4.06
N ARG A 243 -14.53 -3.92 5.34
CA ARG A 243 -15.19 -2.87 6.12
C ARG A 243 -14.85 -1.47 5.58
N GLU A 244 -13.57 -1.20 5.29
CA GLU A 244 -13.15 0.11 4.78
C GLU A 244 -13.71 0.39 3.40
N LEU A 245 -13.68 -0.60 2.49
CA LEU A 245 -14.32 -0.50 1.18
C LEU A 245 -15.81 -0.20 1.31
N ALA A 246 -16.53 -0.91 2.18
CA ALA A 246 -17.96 -0.67 2.41
C ALA A 246 -18.25 0.74 2.95
N LEU A 247 -17.46 1.21 3.92
CA LEU A 247 -17.56 2.58 4.46
C LEU A 247 -17.18 3.65 3.43
N GLY A 248 -16.34 3.29 2.46
CA GLY A 248 -15.94 4.13 1.33
C GLY A 248 -16.94 4.14 0.17
N GLY A 249 -18.03 3.33 0.25
CA GLY A 249 -19.05 3.26 -0.80
C GLY A 249 -18.73 2.24 -1.91
N PHE A 250 -17.91 1.24 -1.61
CA PHE A 250 -17.56 0.15 -2.52
C PHE A 250 -17.97 -1.20 -1.94
N ARG A 251 -18.39 -2.12 -2.79
CA ARG A 251 -18.65 -3.51 -2.44
C ARG A 251 -17.51 -4.39 -2.95
N MET A 252 -16.78 -5.04 -2.05
CA MET A 252 -15.70 -5.96 -2.40
C MET A 252 -16.25 -7.17 -3.18
N VAL A 253 -15.68 -7.47 -4.34
CA VAL A 253 -16.08 -8.58 -5.22
C VAL A 253 -15.00 -9.65 -5.33
N GLU A 254 -13.73 -9.29 -5.12
CA GLU A 254 -12.60 -10.22 -5.14
C GLU A 254 -11.64 -9.89 -4.00
N PHE A 255 -11.03 -10.89 -3.39
CA PHE A 255 -9.97 -10.75 -2.39
C PHE A 255 -9.02 -11.92 -2.50
N GLU A 256 -7.78 -11.63 -2.84
CA GLU A 256 -6.72 -12.62 -2.94
C GLU A 256 -5.57 -12.32 -1.99
N ARG A 257 -4.92 -13.38 -1.49
CA ARG A 257 -3.78 -13.27 -0.58
C ARG A 257 -2.45 -13.44 -1.29
N ARG A 258 -2.45 -14.08 -2.45
CA ARG A 258 -1.25 -14.47 -3.21
C ARG A 258 -1.43 -14.17 -4.69
N PRO A 259 -0.34 -13.91 -5.40
CA PRO A 259 1.05 -13.79 -4.93
C PRO A 259 1.27 -12.56 -4.05
N TYR A 260 0.42 -11.52 -4.19
CA TYR A 260 0.39 -10.28 -3.42
C TYR A 260 -1.05 -10.01 -2.95
N GLY A 261 -1.23 -9.54 -1.71
CA GLY A 261 -2.58 -9.23 -1.20
C GLY A 261 -3.25 -8.14 -2.04
N HIS A 262 -4.43 -8.42 -2.59
CA HIS A 262 -5.19 -7.45 -3.35
C HIS A 262 -6.70 -7.67 -3.25
N ALA A 263 -7.45 -6.62 -3.55
CA ALA A 263 -8.90 -6.68 -3.61
C ALA A 263 -9.42 -5.89 -4.80
N VAL A 264 -10.46 -6.43 -5.43
CA VAL A 264 -11.30 -5.69 -6.37
C VAL A 264 -12.62 -5.39 -5.70
N ALA A 265 -13.09 -4.17 -5.85
CA ALA A 265 -14.39 -3.73 -5.38
C ALA A 265 -15.12 -2.94 -6.46
N VAL A 266 -16.43 -2.88 -6.38
CA VAL A 266 -17.27 -2.11 -7.31
C VAL A 266 -18.00 -1.01 -6.56
N ALA A 267 -18.10 0.15 -7.19
CA ALA A 267 -18.81 1.32 -6.68
C ALA A 267 -20.29 1.01 -6.45
N ALA A 268 -20.77 1.16 -5.21
CA ALA A 268 -22.14 0.85 -4.81
C ALA A 268 -23.16 1.93 -5.24
#